data_7f95d2cb79b1dc657ffbad6ef37c7d84
#
_entry.id   7f95d2cb79b1dc657ffbad6ef37c7d84
#
_cell.length_a   1.000
_cell.length_b   1.000
_cell.length_c   1.000
_cell.angle_alpha   90.00
_cell.angle_beta   90.00
_cell.angle_gamma   90.00
#
_symmetry.space_group_name_H-M   'P 1'
#
loop_
_entity.id
_entity.type
_entity.pdbx_description
1 polymer ?
#
loop_
_entity_poly.entity_id
_entity_poly.type
_entity_poly.pdbx_seq_one_letter_code
_entity_poly.pdbx_strand_id
1 'polypeptide(L)'
;MKNTGYVLTGVANFEKRELPIPEVLEDDVLIQIEYMGICGSDIHAFNGDFGDVTAAAEEQGIMIGHECAGTVVKTGKNVTKIKEGDRVAVEAGIGCGKCDMCKQGLYNLCRDMRFLGCPPDYKGAMQRYMSYPSAWVFKLPDDVSSLEGALIEPLSVGLHATNISGIGLGDSAVIFGAGCIGLTVLLSCLAKGVSDVVVVDVFESRLQTAKKLGASAVLNSSECDVIKKVIHILGEEPKYIFEAAGNPVAAEMCMKLIGRAGVITLVGALLKPSSIIFEDISEKEVTIKTVFRYRNIYPTAINAIAEGIIDLKTMVNKVFDFEEAQHAFEEAAAQKQEIVKAVLKF
;
A
#
# COMPACT_ATOMS: atom_id res chain seq x y z
N MET A 1 -29.28 -9.50 8.22
CA MET A 1 -27.83 -9.33 8.18
C MET A 1 -27.33 -9.08 9.59
N LYS A 2 -26.22 -9.72 10.01
CA LYS A 2 -25.53 -9.39 11.26
C LYS A 2 -24.20 -8.76 10.92
N ASN A 3 -23.88 -7.61 11.52
CA ASN A 3 -22.56 -7.00 11.38
C ASN A 3 -21.71 -7.39 12.60
N THR A 4 -20.52 -7.91 12.33
CA THR A 4 -19.51 -8.18 13.34
C THR A 4 -18.20 -7.57 12.87
N GLY A 5 -17.38 -7.11 13.80
CA GLY A 5 -16.08 -6.54 13.50
C GLY A 5 -15.08 -6.80 14.62
N TYR A 6 -13.82 -6.51 14.33
CA TYR A 6 -12.75 -6.53 15.31
C TYR A 6 -12.31 -5.12 15.64
N VAL A 7 -12.27 -4.82 16.93
CA VAL A 7 -11.89 -3.52 17.48
C VAL A 7 -10.60 -3.70 18.26
N LEU A 8 -9.58 -2.93 17.89
CA LEU A 8 -8.32 -2.87 18.63
C LEU A 8 -8.57 -2.09 19.92
N THR A 9 -8.32 -2.71 21.08
CA THR A 9 -8.62 -2.16 22.41
C THR A 9 -7.38 -1.99 23.28
N GLY A 10 -6.21 -2.09 22.67
CA GLY A 10 -4.90 -1.95 23.31
C GLY A 10 -3.83 -2.63 22.48
N VAL A 11 -2.62 -2.64 22.98
CA VAL A 11 -1.48 -3.28 22.28
C VAL A 11 -1.75 -4.76 22.05
N ALA A 12 -1.68 -5.19 20.80
CA ALA A 12 -1.84 -6.57 20.35
C ALA A 12 -3.15 -7.24 20.82
N ASN A 13 -4.22 -6.47 20.96
CA ASN A 13 -5.48 -6.99 21.51
C ASN A 13 -6.69 -6.54 20.69
N PHE A 14 -7.28 -7.46 19.94
CA PHE A 14 -8.55 -7.27 19.27
C PHE A 14 -9.70 -7.88 20.06
N GLU A 15 -10.79 -7.14 20.16
CA GLU A 15 -12.07 -7.64 20.62
C GLU A 15 -13.03 -7.80 19.45
N LYS A 16 -13.60 -9.00 19.31
CA LYS A 16 -14.71 -9.21 18.38
C LYS A 16 -16.00 -8.64 18.97
N ARG A 17 -16.65 -7.75 18.25
CA ARG A 17 -17.88 -7.08 18.66
C ARG A 17 -19.00 -7.27 17.65
N GLU A 18 -20.24 -7.41 18.15
CA GLU A 18 -21.43 -7.25 17.32
C GLU A 18 -21.67 -5.74 17.12
N LEU A 19 -21.82 -5.33 15.87
CA LEU A 19 -21.95 -3.94 15.45
C LEU A 19 -23.33 -3.72 14.83
N PRO A 20 -23.87 -2.50 14.89
CA PRO A 20 -25.04 -2.17 14.10
C PRO A 20 -24.72 -2.26 12.61
N ILE A 21 -25.72 -2.62 11.79
CA ILE A 21 -25.59 -2.43 10.33
C ILE A 21 -25.48 -0.92 10.08
N PRO A 22 -24.43 -0.46 9.38
CA PRO A 22 -24.27 0.96 9.11
C PRO A 22 -25.45 1.55 8.34
N GLU A 23 -25.86 2.76 8.70
CA GLU A 23 -26.83 3.53 7.93
C GLU A 23 -26.24 3.87 6.56
N VAL A 24 -27.08 3.81 5.52
CA VAL A 24 -26.69 4.18 4.16
C VAL A 24 -27.21 5.58 3.89
N LEU A 25 -26.31 6.54 3.84
CA LEU A 25 -26.64 7.91 3.49
C LEU A 25 -27.01 8.03 2.01
N GLU A 26 -27.53 9.18 1.59
CA GLU A 26 -28.05 9.39 0.24
C GLU A 26 -27.02 9.13 -0.87
N ASP A 27 -25.74 9.43 -0.61
CA ASP A 27 -24.63 9.29 -1.55
C ASP A 27 -23.74 8.07 -1.26
N ASP A 28 -24.08 7.25 -0.26
CA ASP A 28 -23.26 6.14 0.19
C ASP A 28 -23.71 4.81 -0.42
N VAL A 29 -22.83 3.84 -0.35
CA VAL A 29 -23.14 2.42 -0.61
C VAL A 29 -22.80 1.59 0.63
N LEU A 30 -23.61 0.56 0.91
CA LEU A 30 -23.32 -0.47 1.90
C LEU A 30 -22.60 -1.62 1.20
N ILE A 31 -21.41 -1.91 1.66
CA ILE A 31 -20.55 -2.94 1.10
C ILE A 31 -20.44 -4.10 2.09
N GLN A 32 -20.71 -5.31 1.64
CA GLN A 32 -20.30 -6.53 2.32
C GLN A 32 -18.84 -6.78 1.96
N ILE A 33 -17.95 -6.65 2.95
CA ILE A 33 -16.51 -6.87 2.74
C ILE A 33 -16.25 -8.35 2.49
N GLU A 34 -15.43 -8.67 1.49
CA GLU A 34 -15.04 -10.03 1.14
C GLU A 34 -13.57 -10.28 1.41
N TYR A 35 -12.72 -9.27 1.17
CA TYR A 35 -11.30 -9.33 1.45
C TYR A 35 -10.79 -8.01 2.02
N MET A 36 -9.86 -8.11 2.97
CA MET A 36 -9.09 -6.99 3.49
C MET A 36 -7.61 -7.36 3.56
N GLY A 37 -6.75 -6.54 2.95
CA GLY A 37 -5.30 -6.65 3.10
C GLY A 37 -4.85 -6.16 4.49
N ILE A 38 -3.86 -6.83 5.06
CA ILE A 38 -3.17 -6.37 6.27
C ILE A 38 -1.98 -5.51 5.83
N CYS A 39 -2.03 -4.22 6.15
CA CYS A 39 -0.96 -3.26 5.86
C CYS A 39 0.12 -3.26 6.96
N GLY A 40 1.33 -2.85 6.60
CA GLY A 40 2.39 -2.61 7.59
C GLY A 40 2.00 -1.57 8.63
N SER A 41 1.23 -0.54 8.27
CA SER A 41 0.71 0.45 9.22
C SER A 41 -0.31 -0.13 10.20
N ASP A 42 -1.12 -1.10 9.77
CA ASP A 42 -2.03 -1.82 10.67
C ASP A 42 -1.25 -2.65 11.69
N ILE A 43 -0.14 -3.28 11.26
CA ILE A 43 0.78 -4.02 12.16
C ILE A 43 1.46 -3.06 13.14
N HIS A 44 1.86 -1.86 12.72
CA HIS A 44 2.42 -0.85 13.62
C HIS A 44 1.40 -0.39 14.66
N ALA A 45 0.15 -0.16 14.25
CA ALA A 45 -0.96 0.17 15.16
C ALA A 45 -1.22 -0.97 16.16
N PHE A 46 -1.26 -2.22 15.68
CA PHE A 46 -1.45 -3.41 16.50
C PHE A 46 -0.34 -3.58 17.54
N ASN A 47 0.92 -3.35 17.17
CA ASN A 47 2.06 -3.47 18.08
C ASN A 47 2.22 -2.29 19.06
N GLY A 48 1.43 -1.21 18.91
CA GLY A 48 1.55 -0.03 19.76
C GLY A 48 2.70 0.92 19.37
N ASP A 49 3.20 0.83 18.13
CA ASP A 49 4.30 1.67 17.65
C ASP A 49 3.90 3.14 17.45
N PHE A 50 2.59 3.45 17.44
CA PHE A 50 2.02 4.79 17.34
C PHE A 50 1.30 5.16 18.63
N GLY A 51 1.95 5.94 19.50
CA GLY A 51 1.47 6.22 20.84
C GLY A 51 0.08 6.88 20.92
N ASP A 52 -0.25 7.78 20.00
CA ASP A 52 -1.57 8.42 19.89
C ASP A 52 -2.67 7.44 19.44
N VAL A 53 -2.34 6.53 18.54
CA VAL A 53 -3.23 5.45 18.07
C VAL A 53 -3.47 4.45 19.21
N THR A 54 -2.42 4.10 19.96
CA THR A 54 -2.52 3.20 21.11
C THR A 54 -3.40 3.79 22.18
N ALA A 55 -3.22 5.06 22.52
CA ALA A 55 -4.05 5.75 23.50
C ALA A 55 -5.54 5.77 23.09
N ALA A 56 -5.82 6.04 21.82
CA ALA A 56 -7.20 5.98 21.29
C ALA A 56 -7.78 4.57 21.33
N ALA A 57 -6.96 3.53 21.08
CA ALA A 57 -7.39 2.13 21.18
C ALA A 57 -7.78 1.76 22.63
N GLU A 58 -6.98 2.17 23.61
CA GLU A 58 -7.25 1.90 25.02
C GLU A 58 -8.45 2.69 25.57
N GLU A 59 -8.65 3.93 25.09
CA GLU A 59 -9.72 4.82 25.59
C GLU A 59 -11.10 4.45 25.04
N GLN A 60 -11.21 4.20 23.75
CA GLN A 60 -12.52 4.04 23.07
C GLN A 60 -12.64 2.79 22.22
N GLY A 61 -11.51 2.12 21.95
CA GLY A 61 -11.42 1.10 20.91
C GLY A 61 -11.44 1.70 19.51
N ILE A 62 -10.61 1.17 18.62
CA ILE A 62 -10.52 1.64 17.23
C ILE A 62 -10.67 0.49 16.25
N MET A 63 -11.18 0.79 15.07
CA MET A 63 -11.24 -0.16 13.98
C MET A 63 -10.25 0.25 12.90
N ILE A 64 -9.30 -0.62 12.60
CA ILE A 64 -8.25 -0.43 11.60
C ILE A 64 -8.60 -1.14 10.29
N GLY A 65 -7.69 -1.09 9.30
CA GLY A 65 -7.83 -1.71 7.98
C GLY A 65 -8.37 -0.75 6.94
N HIS A 66 -7.68 -0.68 5.80
CA HIS A 66 -7.97 0.29 4.73
C HIS A 66 -7.78 -0.29 3.31
N GLU A 67 -7.35 -1.52 3.17
CA GLU A 67 -7.15 -2.20 1.90
C GLU A 67 -8.30 -3.20 1.70
N CYS A 68 -9.44 -2.78 1.16
CA CYS A 68 -10.61 -3.65 1.13
C CYS A 68 -11.39 -3.62 -0.19
N ALA A 69 -12.07 -4.74 -0.42
CA ALA A 69 -13.01 -4.94 -1.52
C ALA A 69 -14.16 -5.86 -1.07
N GLY A 70 -15.26 -5.77 -1.78
CA GLY A 70 -16.44 -6.58 -1.49
C GLY A 70 -17.58 -6.33 -2.47
N THR A 71 -18.78 -6.73 -2.07
CA THR A 71 -19.99 -6.62 -2.89
C THR A 71 -20.96 -5.59 -2.30
N VAL A 72 -21.51 -4.73 -3.15
CA VAL A 72 -22.51 -3.74 -2.75
C VAL A 72 -23.84 -4.44 -2.47
N VAL A 73 -24.38 -4.23 -1.27
CA VAL A 73 -25.66 -4.84 -0.83
C VAL A 73 -26.79 -3.83 -0.71
N LYS A 74 -26.49 -2.54 -0.71
CA LYS A 74 -27.48 -1.46 -0.73
C LYS A 74 -26.85 -0.17 -1.25
N THR A 75 -27.65 0.65 -1.95
CA THR A 75 -27.22 1.97 -2.44
C THR A 75 -28.10 3.08 -1.88
N GLY A 76 -27.51 4.24 -1.63
CA GLY A 76 -28.22 5.47 -1.35
C GLY A 76 -28.97 5.99 -2.59
N LYS A 77 -29.97 6.83 -2.39
CA LYS A 77 -30.87 7.29 -3.46
C LYS A 77 -30.21 8.10 -4.58
N ASN A 78 -29.06 8.74 -4.30
CA ASN A 78 -28.34 9.56 -5.28
C ASN A 78 -27.27 8.75 -6.04
N VAL A 79 -27.02 7.50 -5.67
CA VAL A 79 -26.00 6.66 -6.29
C VAL A 79 -26.49 6.15 -7.65
N THR A 80 -25.78 6.48 -8.73
CA THR A 80 -26.18 6.14 -10.10
C THR A 80 -25.20 5.25 -10.84
N LYS A 81 -23.93 5.25 -10.45
CA LYS A 81 -22.85 4.53 -11.16
C LYS A 81 -22.60 3.11 -10.64
N ILE A 82 -23.06 2.83 -9.45
CA ILE A 82 -22.88 1.57 -8.72
C ILE A 82 -24.24 1.04 -8.36
N LYS A 83 -24.45 -0.27 -8.44
CA LYS A 83 -25.72 -0.94 -8.10
C LYS A 83 -25.47 -2.10 -7.14
N GLU A 84 -26.53 -2.55 -6.50
CA GLU A 84 -26.54 -3.78 -5.69
C GLU A 84 -26.06 -4.98 -6.52
N GLY A 85 -25.18 -5.79 -5.92
CA GLY A 85 -24.53 -6.92 -6.57
C GLY A 85 -23.22 -6.56 -7.31
N ASP A 86 -22.87 -5.28 -7.49
CA ASP A 86 -21.58 -4.92 -8.07
C ASP A 86 -20.45 -5.25 -7.08
N ARG A 87 -19.39 -5.91 -7.56
CA ARG A 87 -18.14 -6.04 -6.83
C ARG A 87 -17.34 -4.75 -6.95
N VAL A 88 -16.76 -4.33 -5.85
CA VAL A 88 -16.13 -3.00 -5.75
C VAL A 88 -14.83 -3.04 -4.93
N ALA A 89 -13.91 -2.16 -5.30
CA ALA A 89 -12.76 -1.77 -4.48
C ALA A 89 -13.01 -0.40 -3.85
N VAL A 90 -12.46 -0.19 -2.65
CA VAL A 90 -12.64 1.04 -1.87
C VAL A 90 -11.36 1.84 -1.86
N GLU A 91 -11.41 3.09 -2.33
CA GLU A 91 -10.30 4.03 -2.17
C GLU A 91 -10.36 4.62 -0.76
N ALA A 92 -9.32 4.33 0.04
CA ALA A 92 -9.33 4.63 1.48
C ALA A 92 -9.30 6.12 1.82
N GLY A 93 -8.76 6.96 0.94
CA GLY A 93 -8.54 8.38 1.19
C GLY A 93 -9.65 9.27 0.65
N ILE A 94 -10.39 9.96 1.51
CA ILE A 94 -11.46 10.89 1.16
C ILE A 94 -10.97 12.33 1.34
N GLY A 95 -10.75 13.03 0.24
CA GLY A 95 -10.44 14.46 0.28
C GLY A 95 -11.69 15.31 0.56
N CYS A 96 -11.51 16.49 1.16
CA CYS A 96 -12.63 17.38 1.48
C CYS A 96 -13.31 18.04 0.26
N GLY A 97 -12.72 17.95 -0.94
CA GLY A 97 -13.22 18.49 -2.20
C GLY A 97 -13.14 20.03 -2.33
N LYS A 98 -12.90 20.78 -1.26
CA LYS A 98 -13.02 22.25 -1.25
C LYS A 98 -11.71 23.00 -1.00
N CYS A 99 -10.69 22.39 -0.42
CA CYS A 99 -9.40 23.04 -0.17
C CYS A 99 -8.58 23.22 -1.46
N ASP A 100 -7.51 24.02 -1.38
CA ASP A 100 -6.58 24.30 -2.46
C ASP A 100 -5.96 23.02 -3.07
N MET A 101 -5.57 22.07 -2.23
CA MET A 101 -5.01 20.80 -2.68
C MET A 101 -6.05 19.95 -3.45
N CYS A 102 -7.26 19.83 -2.92
CA CYS A 102 -8.32 19.09 -3.60
C CYS A 102 -8.69 19.71 -4.95
N LYS A 103 -8.78 21.05 -5.03
CA LYS A 103 -9.08 21.77 -6.29
C LYS A 103 -8.00 21.57 -7.36
N GLN A 104 -6.76 21.27 -6.97
CA GLN A 104 -5.66 20.94 -7.87
C GLN A 104 -5.56 19.45 -8.21
N GLY A 105 -6.47 18.60 -7.70
CA GLY A 105 -6.41 17.15 -7.84
C GLY A 105 -5.36 16.46 -6.94
N LEU A 106 -4.80 17.21 -6.00
CA LEU A 106 -3.80 16.74 -5.04
C LEU A 106 -4.47 16.31 -3.72
N TYR A 107 -5.60 15.61 -3.79
CA TYR A 107 -6.42 15.29 -2.62
C TYR A 107 -5.73 14.42 -1.58
N ASN A 108 -4.70 13.65 -1.95
CA ASN A 108 -3.86 12.93 -0.99
C ASN A 108 -3.13 13.87 -0.02
N LEU A 109 -2.98 15.15 -0.36
CA LEU A 109 -2.40 16.22 0.47
C LEU A 109 -3.47 17.10 1.12
N CYS A 110 -4.73 16.69 1.12
CA CYS A 110 -5.83 17.43 1.75
C CYS A 110 -5.60 17.51 3.26
N ARG A 111 -5.73 18.72 3.83
CA ARG A 111 -5.56 18.96 5.28
C ARG A 111 -6.66 18.33 6.12
N ASP A 112 -7.85 18.21 5.54
CA ASP A 112 -9.04 17.61 6.16
C ASP A 112 -9.29 16.20 5.58
N MET A 113 -8.24 15.49 5.18
CA MET A 113 -8.39 14.14 4.63
C MET A 113 -8.87 13.17 5.72
N ARG A 114 -9.93 12.44 5.38
CA ARG A 114 -10.33 11.25 6.13
C ARG A 114 -9.72 10.04 5.45
N PHE A 115 -9.17 9.14 6.24
CA PHE A 115 -8.57 7.92 5.70
C PHE A 115 -9.10 6.72 6.49
N LEU A 116 -9.60 5.74 5.76
CA LEU A 116 -10.22 4.54 6.33
C LEU A 116 -9.30 3.90 7.38
N GLY A 117 -9.82 3.63 8.57
CA GLY A 117 -9.06 3.00 9.65
C GLY A 117 -8.00 3.87 10.34
N CYS A 118 -7.92 5.17 9.99
CA CYS A 118 -6.96 6.10 10.57
C CYS A 118 -7.65 7.26 11.31
N PRO A 119 -6.87 8.02 12.14
CA PRO A 119 -7.41 9.23 12.76
C PRO A 119 -8.04 10.19 11.74
N PRO A 120 -9.04 10.99 12.13
CA PRO A 120 -9.66 11.07 13.47
C PRO A 120 -10.78 10.04 13.70
N ASP A 121 -11.30 9.42 12.65
CA ASP A 121 -12.56 8.66 12.74
C ASP A 121 -12.37 7.21 13.19
N TYR A 122 -11.21 6.60 12.94
CA TYR A 122 -10.89 5.20 13.23
C TYR A 122 -11.97 4.19 12.79
N LYS A 123 -12.65 4.47 11.69
CA LYS A 123 -13.66 3.59 11.09
C LYS A 123 -13.01 2.79 9.97
N GLY A 124 -12.48 1.61 10.32
CA GLY A 124 -11.77 0.75 9.38
C GLY A 124 -12.63 -0.33 8.75
N ALA A 125 -11.98 -1.13 7.92
CA ALA A 125 -12.61 -2.21 7.17
C ALA A 125 -12.68 -3.54 7.93
N MET A 126 -12.22 -3.62 9.20
CA MET A 126 -12.30 -4.86 9.99
C MET A 126 -13.72 -5.16 10.47
N GLN A 127 -14.70 -5.15 9.57
CA GLN A 127 -16.11 -5.43 9.81
C GLN A 127 -16.78 -6.03 8.57
N ARG A 128 -17.84 -6.83 8.76
CA ARG A 128 -18.52 -7.51 7.64
C ARG A 128 -19.27 -6.56 6.71
N TYR A 129 -19.81 -5.46 7.24
CA TYR A 129 -20.56 -4.49 6.45
C TYR A 129 -20.06 -3.08 6.76
N MET A 130 -19.77 -2.32 5.72
CA MET A 130 -19.28 -0.94 5.82
C MET A 130 -20.08 -0.03 4.89
N SER A 131 -20.55 1.12 5.39
CA SER A 131 -21.11 2.20 4.54
C SER A 131 -19.97 3.14 4.13
N TYR A 132 -19.93 3.48 2.84
CA TYR A 132 -18.85 4.31 2.30
C TYR A 132 -19.36 5.22 1.17
N PRO A 133 -18.83 6.46 1.03
CA PRO A 133 -19.25 7.38 -0.04
C PRO A 133 -18.96 6.80 -1.42
N SER A 134 -19.98 6.71 -2.27
CA SER A 134 -19.93 6.07 -3.59
C SER A 134 -18.89 6.70 -4.54
N ALA A 135 -18.55 7.98 -4.33
CA ALA A 135 -17.53 8.67 -5.10
C ALA A 135 -16.12 8.08 -4.95
N TRP A 136 -15.87 7.31 -3.88
CA TRP A 136 -14.59 6.67 -3.55
C TRP A 136 -14.68 5.14 -3.62
N VAL A 137 -15.69 4.64 -4.32
CA VAL A 137 -15.92 3.22 -4.54
C VAL A 137 -15.88 2.95 -6.04
N PHE A 138 -15.10 1.95 -6.44
CA PHE A 138 -14.83 1.65 -7.84
C PHE A 138 -15.30 0.25 -8.19
N LYS A 139 -16.17 0.16 -9.20
CA LYS A 139 -16.66 -1.11 -9.70
C LYS A 139 -15.51 -1.93 -10.30
N LEU A 140 -15.44 -3.21 -9.92
CA LEU A 140 -14.53 -4.18 -10.48
C LEU A 140 -15.15 -4.85 -11.72
N PRO A 141 -14.41 -4.99 -12.83
CA PRO A 141 -14.80 -5.85 -13.95
C PRO A 141 -14.88 -7.33 -13.54
N ASP A 142 -15.52 -8.14 -14.35
CA ASP A 142 -15.72 -9.56 -14.05
C ASP A 142 -14.41 -10.35 -13.93
N ASP A 143 -13.39 -9.94 -14.65
CA ASP A 143 -12.05 -10.56 -14.64
C ASP A 143 -11.19 -10.19 -13.43
N VAL A 144 -11.57 -9.18 -12.65
CA VAL A 144 -10.87 -8.75 -11.44
C VAL A 144 -11.59 -9.32 -10.21
N SER A 145 -10.92 -10.14 -9.43
CA SER A 145 -11.46 -10.72 -8.20
C SER A 145 -11.52 -9.71 -7.06
N SER A 146 -12.35 -9.95 -6.05
CA SER A 146 -12.39 -9.13 -4.84
C SER A 146 -11.06 -9.18 -4.04
N LEU A 147 -10.30 -10.28 -4.15
CA LEU A 147 -8.95 -10.37 -3.60
C LEU A 147 -8.04 -9.32 -4.25
N GLU A 148 -8.01 -9.27 -5.57
CA GLU A 148 -7.25 -8.27 -6.31
C GLU A 148 -7.77 -6.86 -6.03
N GLY A 149 -9.09 -6.72 -5.91
CA GLY A 149 -9.74 -5.47 -5.52
C GLY A 149 -9.22 -4.88 -4.21
N ALA A 150 -9.00 -5.72 -3.19
CA ALA A 150 -8.43 -5.29 -1.91
C ALA A 150 -6.95 -4.84 -2.05
N LEU A 151 -6.22 -5.40 -3.01
CA LEU A 151 -4.82 -5.08 -3.24
C LEU A 151 -4.59 -3.86 -4.16
N ILE A 152 -5.65 -3.26 -4.69
CA ILE A 152 -5.55 -2.02 -5.47
C ILE A 152 -5.01 -0.88 -4.62
N GLU A 153 -5.33 -0.88 -3.32
CA GLU A 153 -4.85 0.14 -2.40
C GLU A 153 -3.31 0.17 -2.36
N PRO A 154 -2.60 -0.89 -1.95
CA PRO A 154 -1.14 -0.88 -1.95
C PRO A 154 -0.53 -0.78 -3.36
N LEU A 155 -1.16 -1.31 -4.41
CA LEU A 155 -0.70 -1.11 -5.79
C LEU A 155 -0.73 0.38 -6.15
N SER A 156 -1.74 1.12 -5.69
CA SER A 156 -1.86 2.56 -5.96
C SER A 156 -0.68 3.35 -5.41
N VAL A 157 -0.08 2.91 -4.30
CA VAL A 157 1.17 3.51 -3.78
C VAL A 157 2.33 3.32 -4.76
N GLY A 158 2.53 2.10 -5.28
CA GLY A 158 3.59 1.80 -6.26
C GLY A 158 3.42 2.56 -7.57
N LEU A 159 2.19 2.57 -8.12
CA LEU A 159 1.88 3.34 -9.34
C LEU A 159 2.08 4.85 -9.12
N HIS A 160 1.69 5.37 -7.96
CA HIS A 160 1.90 6.77 -7.63
C HIS A 160 3.40 7.11 -7.50
N ALA A 161 4.17 6.25 -6.83
CA ALA A 161 5.62 6.40 -6.69
C ALA A 161 6.31 6.48 -8.06
N THR A 162 5.99 5.56 -8.97
CA THR A 162 6.54 5.55 -10.33
C THR A 162 6.05 6.74 -11.17
N ASN A 163 4.81 7.22 -10.97
CA ASN A 163 4.30 8.42 -11.64
C ASN A 163 5.08 9.67 -11.22
N ILE A 164 5.28 9.87 -9.93
CA ILE A 164 6.00 11.07 -9.46
C ILE A 164 7.50 11.00 -9.72
N SER A 165 8.11 9.81 -9.80
CA SER A 165 9.53 9.66 -10.12
C SER A 165 9.85 10.15 -11.54
N GLY A 166 8.91 9.97 -12.46
CA GLY A 166 9.10 10.26 -13.88
C GLY A 166 9.75 9.12 -14.66
N ILE A 167 9.91 7.93 -14.05
CA ILE A 167 10.44 6.73 -14.71
C ILE A 167 9.50 6.25 -15.83
N GLY A 168 10.06 5.71 -16.89
CA GLY A 168 9.29 5.24 -18.04
C GLY A 168 9.99 4.19 -18.88
N LEU A 169 9.49 4.04 -20.11
CA LEU A 169 9.95 3.04 -21.08
C LEU A 169 11.45 3.11 -21.32
N GLY A 170 12.13 1.98 -21.17
CA GLY A 170 13.55 1.83 -21.43
C GLY A 170 14.49 2.31 -20.30
N ASP A 171 13.95 2.94 -19.26
CA ASP A 171 14.75 3.27 -18.06
C ASP A 171 15.12 2.01 -17.27
N SER A 172 16.07 2.15 -16.32
CA SER A 172 16.39 1.15 -15.30
C SER A 172 16.11 1.68 -13.91
N ALA A 173 15.86 0.77 -12.96
CA ALA A 173 15.56 1.13 -11.56
C ALA A 173 16.23 0.21 -10.55
N VAL A 174 16.49 0.75 -9.36
CA VAL A 174 16.82 -0.02 -8.17
C VAL A 174 15.75 0.19 -7.11
N ILE A 175 15.27 -0.88 -6.51
CA ILE A 175 14.27 -0.86 -5.44
C ILE A 175 14.89 -1.46 -4.18
N PHE A 176 15.01 -0.67 -3.13
CA PHE A 176 15.38 -1.13 -1.81
C PHE A 176 14.13 -1.52 -1.02
N GLY A 177 14.04 -2.80 -0.65
CA GLY A 177 12.91 -3.42 0.01
C GLY A 177 12.03 -4.24 -0.96
N ALA A 178 11.92 -5.53 -0.69
CA ALA A 178 11.03 -6.48 -1.40
C ALA A 178 9.79 -6.84 -0.56
N GLY A 179 9.34 -5.95 0.32
CA GLY A 179 8.05 -6.03 0.98
C GLY A 179 6.90 -5.68 0.03
N CYS A 180 5.66 -5.68 0.53
CA CYS A 180 4.47 -5.40 -0.27
C CYS A 180 4.64 -4.15 -1.14
N ILE A 181 5.06 -3.02 -0.56
CA ILE A 181 5.21 -1.75 -1.29
C ILE A 181 6.33 -1.81 -2.33
N GLY A 182 7.51 -2.39 -1.99
CA GLY A 182 8.58 -2.53 -2.98
C GLY A 182 8.18 -3.40 -4.17
N LEU A 183 7.39 -4.46 -3.94
CA LEU A 183 6.88 -5.29 -5.01
C LEU A 183 5.79 -4.58 -5.85
N THR A 184 4.97 -3.71 -5.26
CA THR A 184 4.04 -2.88 -6.06
C THR A 184 4.79 -1.84 -6.90
N VAL A 185 5.92 -1.31 -6.42
CA VAL A 185 6.82 -0.45 -7.23
C VAL A 185 7.43 -1.26 -8.38
N LEU A 186 7.91 -2.49 -8.12
CA LEU A 186 8.43 -3.39 -9.16
C LEU A 186 7.39 -3.61 -10.25
N LEU A 187 6.18 -4.06 -9.90
CA LEU A 187 5.09 -4.30 -10.85
C LEU A 187 4.73 -3.03 -11.64
N SER A 188 4.75 -1.88 -10.97
CA SER A 188 4.47 -0.58 -11.61
C SER A 188 5.58 -0.17 -12.59
N CYS A 189 6.85 -0.44 -12.28
CA CYS A 189 7.98 -0.23 -13.19
C CYS A 189 7.85 -1.12 -14.43
N LEU A 190 7.59 -2.40 -14.23
CA LEU A 190 7.41 -3.35 -15.34
C LEU A 190 6.24 -2.97 -16.23
N ALA A 191 5.10 -2.58 -15.66
CA ALA A 191 3.93 -2.11 -16.40
C ALA A 191 4.19 -0.84 -17.23
N LYS A 192 5.20 -0.03 -16.83
CA LYS A 192 5.64 1.15 -17.60
C LYS A 192 6.72 0.85 -18.64
N GLY A 193 7.14 -0.40 -18.78
CA GLY A 193 8.17 -0.81 -19.73
C GLY A 193 9.59 -0.44 -19.29
N VAL A 194 9.83 -0.35 -17.99
CA VAL A 194 11.19 -0.22 -17.44
C VAL A 194 11.97 -1.49 -17.79
N SER A 195 13.17 -1.34 -18.37
CA SER A 195 13.90 -2.46 -18.95
C SER A 195 14.55 -3.34 -17.89
N ASP A 196 15.20 -2.71 -16.92
CA ASP A 196 15.92 -3.42 -15.87
C ASP A 196 15.50 -2.91 -14.48
N VAL A 197 15.02 -3.83 -13.65
CA VAL A 197 14.66 -3.53 -12.26
C VAL A 197 15.44 -4.46 -11.33
N VAL A 198 16.38 -3.89 -10.58
CA VAL A 198 17.13 -4.59 -9.54
C VAL A 198 16.44 -4.39 -8.21
N VAL A 199 16.10 -5.49 -7.52
CA VAL A 199 15.47 -5.45 -6.19
C VAL A 199 16.45 -5.90 -5.12
N VAL A 200 16.56 -5.12 -4.04
CA VAL A 200 17.48 -5.33 -2.93
C VAL A 200 16.70 -5.56 -1.64
N ASP A 201 16.97 -6.63 -0.92
CA ASP A 201 16.39 -6.91 0.40
C ASP A 201 17.39 -7.71 1.23
N VAL A 202 17.10 -7.93 2.51
CA VAL A 202 17.87 -8.82 3.40
C VAL A 202 17.25 -10.22 3.49
N PHE A 203 16.01 -10.42 3.04
CA PHE A 203 15.27 -11.67 3.16
C PHE A 203 15.17 -12.39 1.82
N GLU A 204 15.78 -13.56 1.73
CA GLU A 204 15.82 -14.37 0.51
C GLU A 204 14.42 -14.77 0.01
N SER A 205 13.49 -15.10 0.91
CA SER A 205 12.10 -15.44 0.57
C SER A 205 11.39 -14.34 -0.21
N ARG A 206 11.61 -13.06 0.19
CA ARG A 206 11.05 -11.88 -0.48
C ARG A 206 11.73 -11.62 -1.82
N LEU A 207 13.05 -11.83 -1.91
CA LEU A 207 13.81 -11.71 -3.16
C LEU A 207 13.33 -12.73 -4.19
N GLN A 208 13.03 -13.96 -3.78
CA GLN A 208 12.45 -14.97 -4.66
C GLN A 208 11.06 -14.56 -5.18
N THR A 209 10.26 -13.89 -4.37
CA THR A 209 8.97 -13.33 -4.82
C THR A 209 9.20 -12.21 -5.84
N ALA A 210 10.15 -11.30 -5.60
CA ALA A 210 10.52 -10.25 -6.55
C ALA A 210 10.97 -10.84 -7.90
N LYS A 211 11.77 -11.90 -7.86
CA LYS A 211 12.22 -12.60 -9.07
C LYS A 211 11.07 -13.24 -9.84
N LYS A 212 10.13 -13.89 -9.15
CA LYS A 212 8.92 -14.45 -9.78
C LYS A 212 8.05 -13.38 -10.43
N LEU A 213 8.01 -12.19 -9.85
CA LEU A 213 7.27 -11.04 -10.37
C LEU A 213 7.99 -10.31 -11.51
N GLY A 214 9.19 -10.73 -11.91
CA GLY A 214 9.88 -10.22 -13.09
C GLY A 214 11.04 -9.25 -12.81
N ALA A 215 11.55 -9.17 -11.58
CA ALA A 215 12.80 -8.42 -11.32
C ALA A 215 13.94 -8.99 -12.19
N SER A 216 14.68 -8.11 -12.89
CA SER A 216 15.82 -8.49 -13.74
C SER A 216 16.92 -9.12 -12.92
N ALA A 217 17.15 -8.58 -11.73
CA ALA A 217 18.09 -9.14 -10.74
C ALA A 217 17.56 -8.89 -9.32
N VAL A 218 18.01 -9.75 -8.39
CA VAL A 218 17.74 -9.60 -6.97
C VAL A 218 19.05 -9.70 -6.20
N LEU A 219 19.22 -8.90 -5.15
CA LEU A 219 20.43 -8.84 -4.35
C LEU A 219 20.11 -8.91 -2.86
N ASN A 220 20.73 -9.87 -2.17
CA ASN A 220 20.72 -9.91 -0.72
C ASN A 220 21.80 -8.97 -0.18
N SER A 221 21.37 -7.89 0.47
CA SER A 221 22.28 -6.86 0.96
C SER A 221 23.14 -7.30 2.16
N SER A 222 22.80 -8.42 2.81
CA SER A 222 23.64 -9.01 3.85
C SER A 222 24.78 -9.87 3.31
N GLU A 223 24.76 -10.22 2.01
CA GLU A 223 25.68 -11.17 1.39
C GLU A 223 26.64 -10.54 0.37
N CYS A 224 26.41 -9.28 -0.01
CA CYS A 224 27.21 -8.64 -1.05
C CYS A 224 27.36 -7.13 -0.86
N ASP A 225 28.38 -6.57 -1.55
CA ASP A 225 28.49 -5.14 -1.76
C ASP A 225 27.48 -4.70 -2.82
N VAL A 226 26.34 -4.19 -2.35
CA VAL A 226 25.18 -3.81 -3.19
C VAL A 226 25.59 -2.79 -4.24
N ILE A 227 26.39 -1.76 -3.88
CA ILE A 227 26.78 -0.68 -4.77
C ILE A 227 27.55 -1.25 -5.97
N LYS A 228 28.61 -2.03 -5.70
CA LYS A 228 29.39 -2.65 -6.78
C LYS A 228 28.58 -3.59 -7.64
N LYS A 229 27.68 -4.39 -7.02
CA LYS A 229 26.86 -5.36 -7.74
C LYS A 229 25.83 -4.68 -8.64
N VAL A 230 25.16 -3.63 -8.17
CA VAL A 230 24.19 -2.86 -8.98
C VAL A 230 24.89 -2.23 -10.18
N ILE A 231 26.03 -1.53 -9.96
CA ILE A 231 26.78 -0.91 -11.06
C ILE A 231 27.26 -1.97 -12.07
N HIS A 232 27.67 -3.15 -11.60
CA HIS A 232 28.06 -4.25 -12.50
C HIS A 232 26.86 -4.76 -13.33
N ILE A 233 25.67 -4.89 -12.73
CA ILE A 233 24.46 -5.39 -13.41
C ILE A 233 23.95 -4.36 -14.42
N LEU A 234 23.86 -3.09 -14.05
CA LEU A 234 23.31 -2.04 -14.90
C LEU A 234 24.33 -1.44 -15.87
N GLY A 235 25.64 -1.67 -15.64
CA GLY A 235 26.73 -1.07 -16.41
C GLY A 235 27.07 0.37 -16.01
N GLU A 236 26.24 1.00 -15.18
CA GLU A 236 26.37 2.38 -14.71
C GLU A 236 25.69 2.60 -13.36
N GLU A 237 25.87 3.78 -12.76
CA GLU A 237 25.09 4.22 -11.60
C GLU A 237 23.62 4.42 -12.01
N PRO A 238 22.63 3.93 -11.22
CA PRO A 238 21.20 4.02 -11.57
C PRO A 238 20.69 5.46 -11.55
N LYS A 239 19.84 5.79 -12.52
CA LYS A 239 19.13 7.07 -12.57
C LYS A 239 17.92 7.12 -11.66
N TYR A 240 17.25 6.00 -11.40
CA TYR A 240 16.06 5.92 -10.56
C TYR A 240 16.26 4.92 -9.43
N ILE A 241 16.04 5.39 -8.21
CA ILE A 241 16.06 4.54 -7.00
C ILE A 241 14.80 4.76 -6.21
N PHE A 242 14.19 3.66 -5.75
CA PHE A 242 13.03 3.66 -4.86
C PHE A 242 13.46 3.09 -3.50
N GLU A 243 13.31 3.88 -2.44
CA GLU A 243 13.45 3.41 -1.06
C GLU A 243 12.06 2.96 -0.57
N ALA A 244 11.86 1.66 -0.42
CA ALA A 244 10.59 1.04 -0.01
C ALA A 244 10.77 0.12 1.22
N ALA A 245 11.96 0.11 1.83
CA ALA A 245 12.24 -0.67 3.04
C ALA A 245 11.86 0.07 4.33
N GLY A 246 11.78 1.42 4.28
CA GLY A 246 11.58 2.26 5.46
C GLY A 246 12.74 2.16 6.46
N ASN A 247 13.97 1.95 5.95
CA ASN A 247 15.13 1.68 6.78
C ASN A 247 16.23 2.74 6.55
N PRO A 248 16.80 3.36 7.61
CA PRO A 248 17.86 4.36 7.49
C PRO A 248 19.07 3.89 6.68
N VAL A 249 19.50 2.62 6.84
CA VAL A 249 20.65 2.07 6.10
C VAL A 249 20.36 1.96 4.61
N ALA A 250 19.13 1.57 4.23
CA ALA A 250 18.70 1.54 2.83
C ALA A 250 18.66 2.96 2.23
N ALA A 251 18.13 3.94 2.98
CA ALA A 251 18.11 5.34 2.55
C ALA A 251 19.51 5.91 2.33
N GLU A 252 20.45 5.61 3.23
CA GLU A 252 21.88 6.00 3.06
C GLU A 252 22.52 5.34 1.83
N MET A 253 22.21 4.06 1.58
CA MET A 253 22.69 3.37 0.37
C MET A 253 22.12 3.99 -0.91
N CYS A 254 20.86 4.42 -0.91
CA CYS A 254 20.28 5.14 -2.05
C CYS A 254 21.09 6.39 -2.40
N MET A 255 21.48 7.18 -1.40
CA MET A 255 22.25 8.43 -1.61
C MET A 255 23.64 8.15 -2.19
N LYS A 256 24.30 7.08 -1.75
CA LYS A 256 25.63 6.69 -2.25
C LYS A 256 25.60 6.11 -3.66
N LEU A 257 24.52 5.37 -3.97
CA LEU A 257 24.41 4.62 -5.22
C LEU A 257 23.88 5.45 -6.40
N ILE A 258 23.07 6.47 -6.12
CA ILE A 258 22.39 7.26 -7.17
C ILE A 258 23.37 7.91 -8.15
N GLY A 259 23.03 7.84 -9.45
CA GLY A 259 23.81 8.49 -10.50
C GLY A 259 23.52 9.99 -10.66
N ARG A 260 24.25 10.63 -11.58
CA ARG A 260 24.10 12.07 -11.88
C ARG A 260 22.73 12.37 -12.46
N ALA A 261 22.15 13.51 -12.07
CA ALA A 261 20.78 13.93 -12.38
C ALA A 261 19.73 12.86 -12.02
N GLY A 262 20.06 12.03 -11.03
CA GLY A 262 19.22 10.90 -10.60
C GLY A 262 18.05 11.33 -9.73
N VAL A 263 17.08 10.42 -9.61
CA VAL A 263 15.85 10.63 -8.82
C VAL A 263 15.75 9.53 -7.76
N ILE A 264 15.76 9.93 -6.50
CA ILE A 264 15.47 9.04 -5.37
C ILE A 264 14.02 9.28 -4.95
N THR A 265 13.21 8.22 -4.92
CA THR A 265 11.82 8.28 -4.45
C THR A 265 11.70 7.52 -3.13
N LEU A 266 11.42 8.26 -2.05
CA LEU A 266 11.22 7.70 -0.71
C LEU A 266 9.75 7.27 -0.60
N VAL A 267 9.51 5.97 -0.53
CA VAL A 267 8.19 5.33 -0.47
C VAL A 267 7.97 4.68 0.89
N GLY A 268 9.02 4.12 1.48
CA GLY A 268 9.00 3.49 2.78
C GLY A 268 8.77 4.48 3.93
N ALA A 269 8.17 4.02 5.02
CA ALA A 269 7.97 4.83 6.22
C ALA A 269 9.28 4.90 7.03
N LEU A 270 10.08 5.94 6.81
CA LEU A 270 11.32 6.21 7.53
C LEU A 270 11.00 6.84 8.90
N LEU A 271 10.69 6.01 9.89
CA LEU A 271 10.32 6.45 11.26
C LEU A 271 11.53 6.80 12.14
N LYS A 272 12.74 6.52 11.67
CA LYS A 272 14.00 6.81 12.38
C LYS A 272 14.86 7.77 11.58
N PRO A 273 15.68 8.61 12.24
CA PRO A 273 16.63 9.49 11.55
C PRO A 273 17.59 8.70 10.65
N SER A 274 17.86 9.25 9.47
CA SER A 274 18.88 8.77 8.52
C SER A 274 19.95 9.84 8.38
N SER A 275 21.21 9.44 8.25
CA SER A 275 22.32 10.36 7.99
C SER A 275 22.47 10.56 6.48
N ILE A 276 22.48 11.82 6.05
CA ILE A 276 22.72 12.19 4.65
C ILE A 276 23.92 13.12 4.59
N ILE A 277 24.91 12.76 3.79
CA ILE A 277 26.00 13.66 3.43
C ILE A 277 25.58 14.39 2.16
N PHE A 278 25.17 15.64 2.30
CA PHE A 278 24.64 16.42 1.17
C PHE A 278 25.66 16.63 0.06
N GLU A 279 26.96 16.64 0.37
CA GLU A 279 28.05 16.71 -0.61
C GLU A 279 27.95 15.57 -1.64
N ASP A 280 27.66 14.32 -1.17
CA ASP A 280 27.59 13.13 -2.03
C ASP A 280 26.50 13.24 -3.12
N ILE A 281 25.45 14.02 -2.87
CA ILE A 281 24.33 14.19 -3.80
C ILE A 281 24.34 15.54 -4.52
N SER A 282 25.00 16.56 -3.95
CA SER A 282 25.04 17.92 -4.54
C SER A 282 25.82 17.94 -5.86
N GLU A 283 26.97 17.26 -5.92
CA GLU A 283 27.78 17.15 -7.14
C GLU A 283 27.09 16.36 -8.27
N LYS A 284 26.02 15.64 -7.94
CA LYS A 284 25.23 14.83 -8.86
C LYS A 284 23.91 15.48 -9.26
N GLU A 285 23.53 16.63 -8.70
CA GLU A 285 22.25 17.33 -8.90
C GLU A 285 21.04 16.38 -8.69
N VAL A 286 21.06 15.62 -7.59
CA VAL A 286 20.03 14.61 -7.29
C VAL A 286 18.70 15.23 -6.89
N THR A 287 17.62 14.71 -7.41
CA THR A 287 16.26 15.04 -6.96
C THR A 287 15.75 14.00 -5.97
N ILE A 288 15.30 14.44 -4.79
CA ILE A 288 14.64 13.58 -3.81
C ILE A 288 13.14 13.87 -3.84
N LYS A 289 12.34 12.83 -4.03
CA LYS A 289 10.86 12.89 -4.00
C LYS A 289 10.33 12.00 -2.88
N THR A 290 9.23 12.43 -2.27
CA THR A 290 8.55 11.68 -1.22
C THR A 290 7.17 11.25 -1.65
N VAL A 291 6.74 10.09 -1.23
CA VAL A 291 5.39 9.55 -1.48
C VAL A 291 4.55 9.71 -0.22
N PHE A 292 3.37 10.27 -0.36
CA PHE A 292 2.35 10.22 0.68
C PHE A 292 1.06 9.65 0.09
N ARG A 293 0.79 8.37 0.43
CA ARG A 293 -0.36 7.65 -0.10
C ARG A 293 -0.37 7.67 -1.65
N TYR A 294 -1.51 8.01 -2.27
CA TYR A 294 -1.70 8.06 -3.73
C TYR A 294 -2.86 8.99 -4.08
N ARG A 295 -3.04 9.25 -5.36
CA ARG A 295 -4.18 10.00 -5.91
C ARG A 295 -4.44 9.63 -7.37
N ASN A 296 -5.72 9.64 -7.79
CA ASN A 296 -6.15 9.46 -9.19
C ASN A 296 -5.62 8.17 -9.84
N ILE A 297 -5.52 7.07 -9.09
CA ILE A 297 -4.86 5.82 -9.54
C ILE A 297 -5.86 4.68 -9.74
N TYR A 298 -6.93 4.58 -8.95
CA TYR A 298 -7.80 3.40 -8.93
C TYR A 298 -8.29 2.94 -10.31
N PRO A 299 -8.80 3.81 -11.21
CA PRO A 299 -9.22 3.36 -12.54
C PRO A 299 -8.07 2.76 -13.36
N THR A 300 -6.87 3.36 -13.28
CA THR A 300 -5.68 2.86 -13.97
C THR A 300 -5.24 1.51 -13.42
N ALA A 301 -5.23 1.35 -12.09
CA ALA A 301 -4.89 0.10 -11.42
C ALA A 301 -5.86 -1.02 -11.80
N ILE A 302 -7.17 -0.77 -11.75
CA ILE A 302 -8.22 -1.73 -12.12
C ILE A 302 -8.03 -2.18 -13.58
N ASN A 303 -7.82 -1.25 -14.50
CA ASN A 303 -7.61 -1.57 -15.91
C ASN A 303 -6.35 -2.40 -16.13
N ALA A 304 -5.23 -2.04 -15.46
CA ALA A 304 -3.97 -2.79 -15.60
C ALA A 304 -4.08 -4.23 -15.10
N ILE A 305 -4.90 -4.49 -14.06
CA ILE A 305 -5.18 -5.84 -13.57
C ILE A 305 -6.10 -6.57 -14.54
N ALA A 306 -7.19 -5.93 -15.01
CA ALA A 306 -8.14 -6.51 -15.94
C ALA A 306 -7.50 -6.93 -17.27
N GLU A 307 -6.56 -6.14 -17.78
CA GLU A 307 -5.78 -6.44 -19.00
C GLU A 307 -4.64 -7.45 -18.77
N GLY A 308 -4.46 -7.96 -17.54
CA GLY A 308 -3.39 -8.90 -17.20
C GLY A 308 -1.98 -8.31 -17.22
N ILE A 309 -1.85 -6.98 -17.23
CA ILE A 309 -0.55 -6.28 -17.20
C ILE A 309 0.10 -6.41 -15.83
N ILE A 310 -0.72 -6.43 -14.76
CA ILE A 310 -0.25 -6.53 -13.38
C ILE A 310 -0.91 -7.74 -12.71
N ASP A 311 -0.08 -8.66 -12.19
CA ASP A 311 -0.50 -9.79 -11.36
C ASP A 311 -0.26 -9.48 -9.87
N LEU A 312 -1.35 -9.28 -9.12
CA LEU A 312 -1.29 -9.07 -7.67
C LEU A 312 -1.40 -10.36 -6.87
N LYS A 313 -1.93 -11.44 -7.46
CA LYS A 313 -2.16 -12.71 -6.73
C LYS A 313 -0.86 -13.33 -6.25
N THR A 314 0.20 -13.21 -7.05
CA THR A 314 1.53 -13.74 -6.70
C THR A 314 2.14 -13.08 -5.46
N MET A 315 1.69 -11.88 -5.08
CA MET A 315 2.14 -11.20 -3.86
C MET A 315 1.50 -11.76 -2.59
N VAL A 316 0.30 -12.34 -2.68
CA VAL A 316 -0.43 -12.86 -1.52
C VAL A 316 0.11 -14.24 -1.18
N ASN A 317 0.73 -14.35 -0.03
CA ASN A 317 1.28 -15.62 0.42
C ASN A 317 0.66 -16.14 1.73
N LYS A 318 -0.26 -15.37 2.32
CA LYS A 318 -1.06 -15.79 3.47
C LYS A 318 -2.51 -15.29 3.34
N VAL A 319 -3.45 -16.21 3.54
CA VAL A 319 -4.89 -15.93 3.60
C VAL A 319 -5.40 -16.51 4.90
N PHE A 320 -6.03 -15.68 5.72
CA PHE A 320 -6.64 -16.08 6.98
C PHE A 320 -8.15 -15.85 6.91
N ASP A 321 -8.93 -16.67 7.60
CA ASP A 321 -10.33 -16.37 7.78
C ASP A 321 -10.51 -15.14 8.69
N PHE A 322 -11.54 -14.34 8.41
CA PHE A 322 -11.84 -13.16 9.23
C PHE A 322 -12.01 -13.49 10.72
N GLU A 323 -12.53 -14.69 11.00
CA GLU A 323 -12.70 -15.17 12.38
C GLU A 323 -11.36 -15.38 13.12
N GLU A 324 -10.26 -15.47 12.40
CA GLU A 324 -8.91 -15.63 12.93
C GLU A 324 -8.11 -14.31 12.95
N ALA A 325 -8.79 -13.15 12.89
CA ALA A 325 -8.14 -11.84 12.74
C ALA A 325 -7.04 -11.58 13.79
N GLN A 326 -7.25 -11.93 15.06
CA GLN A 326 -6.22 -11.81 16.10
C GLN A 326 -4.96 -12.59 15.72
N HIS A 327 -5.10 -13.88 15.40
CA HIS A 327 -3.99 -14.75 15.01
C HIS A 327 -3.30 -14.26 13.72
N ALA A 328 -4.07 -13.78 12.74
CA ALA A 328 -3.54 -13.25 11.50
C ALA A 328 -2.58 -12.07 11.71
N PHE A 329 -2.93 -11.17 12.62
CA PHE A 329 -2.07 -10.04 12.97
C PHE A 329 -0.85 -10.45 13.79
N GLU A 330 -1.00 -11.37 14.75
CA GLU A 330 0.12 -11.95 15.50
C GLU A 330 1.13 -12.63 14.57
N GLU A 331 0.66 -13.46 13.64
CA GLU A 331 1.52 -14.14 12.68
C GLU A 331 2.18 -13.16 11.71
N ALA A 332 1.43 -12.19 11.17
CA ALA A 332 1.97 -11.17 10.27
C ALA A 332 3.03 -10.28 10.97
N ALA A 333 2.86 -10.01 12.25
CA ALA A 333 3.85 -9.26 13.05
C ALA A 333 5.11 -10.10 13.33
N ALA A 334 4.95 -11.39 13.63
CA ALA A 334 6.05 -12.28 13.99
C ALA A 334 6.87 -12.75 12.78
N GLN A 335 6.20 -13.02 11.64
CA GLN A 335 6.83 -13.62 10.45
C GLN A 335 7.07 -12.61 9.32
N LYS A 336 7.47 -11.38 9.65
CA LYS A 336 7.75 -10.32 8.68
C LYS A 336 8.72 -10.72 7.56
N GLN A 337 9.63 -11.65 7.82
CA GLN A 337 10.59 -12.15 6.85
C GLN A 337 9.97 -13.05 5.78
N GLU A 338 8.89 -13.76 6.10
CA GLU A 338 8.26 -14.74 5.21
C GLU A 338 6.98 -14.21 4.58
N ILE A 339 6.23 -13.39 5.30
CA ILE A 339 4.97 -12.85 4.84
C ILE A 339 5.21 -11.56 4.04
N VAL A 340 4.91 -11.62 2.75
CA VAL A 340 4.92 -10.47 1.85
C VAL A 340 3.61 -9.71 1.95
N LYS A 341 2.50 -10.43 1.80
CA LYS A 341 1.14 -9.91 1.93
C LYS A 341 0.21 -10.93 2.55
N ALA A 342 -0.34 -10.57 3.70
CA ALA A 342 -1.42 -11.28 4.33
C ALA A 342 -2.76 -10.60 4.02
N VAL A 343 -3.81 -11.40 3.90
CA VAL A 343 -5.19 -10.91 3.71
C VAL A 343 -6.15 -11.66 4.62
N LEU A 344 -7.19 -10.97 5.08
CA LEU A 344 -8.36 -11.55 5.73
C LEU A 344 -9.43 -11.82 4.68
N LYS A 345 -10.02 -13.01 4.70
CA LYS A 345 -11.18 -13.41 3.91
C LYS A 345 -12.40 -13.47 4.82
N PHE A 346 -13.49 -12.77 4.46
CA PHE A 346 -14.71 -12.60 5.26
C PHE A 346 -15.78 -13.65 5.00
#